data_0ae92fe2708e4c3ce07ca0a20edcc9b6
#
_entry.id   0ae92fe2708e4c3ce07ca0a20edcc9b6
#
_cell.length_a   1.000
_cell.length_b   1.000
_cell.length_c   1.000
_cell.angle_alpha   90.00
_cell.angle_beta   90.00
_cell.angle_gamma   90.00
#
_symmetry.space_group_name_H-M   'P 1'
#
loop_
_entity.id
_entity.type
_entity.pdbx_description
1 polymer ?
#
loop_
_entity_poly.entity_id
_entity_poly.type
_entity_poly.pdbx_seq_one_letter_code
_entity_poly.pdbx_strand_id
1 'polypeptide(L)'
;MKILITGGAGFLGQRLAYALLKNQKSQIVIALVLADIAPLRDADLKADARVHSVTGDLQQLLADGVMQGVDGVFHLAAAVSGECEADIDVGLRANLDTTRALLDACRALQQPPRLVFSSSLAVFGGALYGGPDVIADNTLPMPQNSYGTQKFICEQLIADYTRKGYVDGRSVRLPTVTVRPGKPNKAASGFMSGIIREPLAGMDAVCPVDLQTGVWITSPRYAVAGLIAAYETPRERWGGRTAMNLPGLSVRVAEMLAALQRHAGAPVAARVQVEIDEVISSIVGGWPWQFDTARARALGLSGPAAMDDIIAEYVTDYRSAAGASDSQR
;
A
#
# COMPACT_ATOMS: atom_id res chain seq x y z
N MET A 1 22.60 6.44 -6.14
CA MET A 1 21.65 5.35 -6.42
C MET A 1 20.47 5.92 -7.19
N LYS A 2 20.07 5.31 -8.30
CA LYS A 2 18.87 5.64 -9.08
C LYS A 2 17.75 4.67 -8.72
N ILE A 3 16.62 5.21 -8.27
CA ILE A 3 15.44 4.42 -7.87
C ILE A 3 14.28 4.69 -8.80
N LEU A 4 13.57 3.64 -9.21
CA LEU A 4 12.29 3.71 -9.90
C LEU A 4 11.15 3.44 -8.91
N ILE A 5 10.14 4.31 -8.88
CA ILE A 5 8.85 4.06 -8.20
C ILE A 5 7.78 3.97 -9.27
N THR A 6 7.20 2.81 -9.49
CA THR A 6 5.99 2.67 -10.30
C THR A 6 4.76 2.97 -9.47
N GLY A 7 3.74 3.61 -10.02
CA GLY A 7 2.68 4.22 -9.23
C GLY A 7 3.17 5.48 -8.47
N GLY A 8 4.20 6.13 -9.04
CA GLY A 8 4.92 7.24 -8.40
C GLY A 8 4.11 8.51 -8.19
N ALA A 9 3.10 8.77 -9.02
CA ALA A 9 2.17 9.88 -8.86
C ALA A 9 0.99 9.55 -7.93
N GLY A 10 0.87 8.29 -7.51
CA GLY A 10 -0.14 7.83 -6.55
C GLY A 10 0.18 8.27 -5.12
N PHE A 11 -0.80 8.10 -4.23
CA PHE A 11 -0.71 8.53 -2.84
C PHE A 11 0.52 7.97 -2.08
N LEU A 12 0.71 6.65 -2.10
CA LEU A 12 1.86 6.03 -1.44
C LEU A 12 3.17 6.31 -2.18
N GLY A 13 3.13 6.40 -3.53
CA GLY A 13 4.30 6.69 -4.35
C GLY A 13 4.91 8.04 -4.01
N GLN A 14 4.10 9.09 -3.89
CA GLN A 14 4.56 10.43 -3.52
C GLN A 14 5.10 10.47 -2.09
N ARG A 15 4.43 9.84 -1.12
CA ARG A 15 4.91 9.76 0.27
C ARG A 15 6.23 9.01 0.38
N LEU A 16 6.38 7.92 -0.38
CA LEU A 16 7.62 7.17 -0.47
C LEU A 16 8.74 8.03 -1.09
N ALA A 17 8.43 8.79 -2.14
CA ALA A 17 9.37 9.72 -2.75
C ALA A 17 9.90 10.74 -1.74
N TYR A 18 9.00 11.41 -1.00
CA TYR A 18 9.39 12.33 0.06
C TYR A 18 10.27 11.68 1.13
N ALA A 19 9.90 10.48 1.58
CA ALA A 19 10.65 9.77 2.60
C ALA A 19 12.06 9.39 2.12
N LEU A 20 12.20 8.93 0.88
CA LEU A 20 13.49 8.59 0.28
C LEU A 20 14.38 9.83 0.07
N LEU A 21 13.80 10.96 -0.36
CA LEU A 21 14.54 12.21 -0.56
C LEU A 21 15.03 12.84 0.76
N LYS A 22 14.28 12.61 1.87
CA LYS A 22 14.65 13.08 3.22
C LYS A 22 15.59 12.11 3.95
N ASN A 23 15.66 10.85 3.53
CA ASN A 23 16.49 9.85 4.20
C ASN A 23 17.96 10.02 3.85
N GLN A 24 18.73 10.60 4.79
CA GLN A 24 20.18 10.84 4.62
C GLN A 24 21.04 9.70 5.23
N LYS A 25 20.41 8.63 5.76
CA LYS A 25 21.11 7.73 6.69
C LYS A 25 21.83 6.53 6.05
N SER A 26 21.42 6.02 4.89
CA SER A 26 21.97 4.75 4.41
C SER A 26 22.47 4.73 2.97
N GLN A 27 21.79 5.35 2.04
CA GLN A 27 22.25 5.45 0.65
C GLN A 27 21.74 6.75 0.02
N ILE A 28 22.62 7.52 -0.59
CA ILE A 28 22.27 8.78 -1.24
C ILE A 28 21.47 8.46 -2.51
N VAL A 29 20.20 8.85 -2.53
CA VAL A 29 19.38 8.84 -3.75
C VAL A 29 19.84 10.01 -4.61
N ILE A 30 20.44 9.71 -5.76
CA ILE A 30 20.91 10.70 -6.74
C ILE A 30 19.89 10.97 -7.82
N ALA A 31 19.00 10.00 -8.10
CA ALA A 31 17.89 10.15 -9.02
C ALA A 31 16.70 9.28 -8.58
N LEU A 32 15.51 9.86 -8.68
CA LEU A 32 14.25 9.21 -8.35
C LEU A 32 13.30 9.33 -9.55
N VAL A 33 13.03 8.21 -10.22
CA VAL A 33 12.11 8.16 -11.35
C VAL A 33 10.72 7.80 -10.85
N LEU A 34 9.75 8.68 -11.04
CA LEU A 34 8.34 8.47 -10.69
C LEU A 34 7.57 8.14 -11.97
N ALA A 35 7.31 6.85 -12.19
CA ALA A 35 6.56 6.35 -13.35
C ALA A 35 5.11 6.10 -12.97
N ASP A 36 4.16 6.69 -13.70
CA ASP A 36 2.72 6.51 -13.47
C ASP A 36 1.93 6.75 -14.75
N ILE A 37 0.72 6.19 -14.83
CA ILE A 37 -0.23 6.50 -15.91
C ILE A 37 -0.81 7.91 -15.76
N ALA A 38 -0.87 8.43 -14.55
CA ALA A 38 -1.29 9.79 -14.23
C ALA A 38 -0.08 10.73 -14.10
N PRO A 39 -0.19 12.01 -14.52
CA PRO A 39 0.89 12.97 -14.33
C PRO A 39 1.09 13.30 -12.83
N LEU A 40 2.34 13.43 -12.42
CA LEU A 40 2.69 13.96 -11.10
C LEU A 40 2.15 15.40 -10.99
N ARG A 41 1.41 15.70 -9.92
CA ARG A 41 0.84 17.05 -9.70
C ARG A 41 1.56 17.83 -8.60
N ASP A 42 2.22 17.13 -7.70
CA ASP A 42 2.93 17.71 -6.56
C ASP A 42 4.05 18.65 -7.04
N ALA A 43 3.96 19.93 -6.66
CA ALA A 43 4.87 20.98 -7.11
C ALA A 43 6.27 20.86 -6.48
N ASP A 44 6.32 20.45 -5.21
CA ASP A 44 7.58 20.35 -4.47
C ASP A 44 8.40 19.15 -4.98
N LEU A 45 7.75 18.01 -5.25
CA LEU A 45 8.43 16.89 -5.89
C LEU A 45 8.91 17.23 -7.29
N LYS A 46 8.14 17.99 -8.08
CA LYS A 46 8.58 18.45 -9.41
C LYS A 46 9.77 19.41 -9.36
N ALA A 47 9.88 20.19 -8.29
CA ALA A 47 10.96 21.16 -8.12
C ALA A 47 12.28 20.54 -7.63
N ASP A 48 12.26 19.33 -7.06
CA ASP A 48 13.47 18.63 -6.63
C ASP A 48 14.25 18.11 -7.85
N ALA A 49 15.47 18.59 -8.05
CA ALA A 49 16.31 18.25 -9.20
C ALA A 49 16.64 16.75 -9.33
N ARG A 50 16.45 15.98 -8.25
CA ARG A 50 16.64 14.52 -8.25
C ARG A 50 15.43 13.76 -8.79
N VAL A 51 14.25 14.41 -8.90
CA VAL A 51 13.00 13.78 -9.30
C VAL A 51 12.78 13.91 -10.80
N HIS A 52 12.56 12.76 -11.44
CA HIS A 52 12.23 12.66 -12.86
C HIS A 52 10.86 11.98 -12.98
N SER A 53 9.82 12.74 -13.32
CA SER A 53 8.47 12.21 -13.53
C SER A 53 8.30 11.78 -14.98
N VAL A 54 7.85 10.54 -15.20
CA VAL A 54 7.48 9.99 -16.50
C VAL A 54 6.04 9.49 -16.48
N THR A 55 5.24 9.94 -17.45
CA THR A 55 3.81 9.61 -17.53
C THR A 55 3.53 8.74 -18.72
N GLY A 56 2.86 7.61 -18.51
CA GLY A 56 2.47 6.69 -19.57
C GLY A 56 2.18 5.29 -19.07
N ASP A 57 1.79 4.41 -20.00
CA ASP A 57 1.66 2.99 -19.72
C ASP A 57 3.03 2.41 -19.35
N LEU A 58 3.10 1.66 -18.24
CA LEU A 58 4.38 1.19 -17.71
C LEU A 58 5.06 0.20 -18.65
N GLN A 59 4.32 -0.63 -19.39
CA GLN A 59 4.93 -1.56 -20.36
C GLN A 59 5.61 -0.78 -21.49
N GLN A 60 4.99 0.31 -21.94
CA GLN A 60 5.60 1.20 -22.93
C GLN A 60 6.84 1.91 -22.38
N LEU A 61 6.75 2.46 -21.15
CA LEU A 61 7.89 3.11 -20.50
C LEU A 61 9.06 2.15 -20.27
N LEU A 62 8.79 0.87 -20.02
CA LEU A 62 9.83 -0.17 -19.92
C LEU A 62 10.49 -0.43 -21.27
N ALA A 63 9.71 -0.49 -22.35
CA ALA A 63 10.22 -0.62 -23.72
C ALA A 63 11.07 0.59 -24.13
N ASP A 64 10.70 1.78 -23.68
CA ASP A 64 11.41 3.05 -23.91
C ASP A 64 12.66 3.22 -23.03
N GLY A 65 12.99 2.22 -22.20
CA GLY A 65 14.25 2.18 -21.46
C GLY A 65 14.24 2.89 -20.11
N VAL A 66 13.07 3.08 -19.46
CA VAL A 66 12.95 3.71 -18.12
C VAL A 66 13.82 3.01 -17.06
N MET A 67 14.15 1.73 -17.25
CA MET A 67 15.02 0.94 -16.39
C MET A 67 16.52 1.21 -16.55
N GLN A 68 16.95 2.02 -17.51
CA GLN A 68 18.38 2.25 -17.73
C GLN A 68 19.06 2.88 -16.51
N GLY A 69 20.05 2.18 -15.97
CA GLY A 69 20.83 2.60 -14.79
C GLY A 69 20.05 2.59 -13.47
N VAL A 70 18.92 1.89 -13.40
CA VAL A 70 18.15 1.74 -12.15
C VAL A 70 18.81 0.71 -11.24
N ASP A 71 19.09 1.13 -10.00
CA ASP A 71 19.67 0.28 -8.94
C ASP A 71 18.59 -0.38 -8.06
N GLY A 72 17.44 0.28 -7.95
CA GLY A 72 16.35 -0.21 -7.10
C GLY A 72 14.96 0.16 -7.62
N VAL A 73 13.99 -0.67 -7.29
CA VAL A 73 12.60 -0.52 -7.73
C VAL A 73 11.65 -0.65 -6.56
N PHE A 74 10.72 0.29 -6.42
CA PHE A 74 9.51 0.11 -5.63
C PHE A 74 8.33 -0.03 -6.59
N HIS A 75 7.77 -1.22 -6.65
CA HIS A 75 6.65 -1.52 -7.54
C HIS A 75 5.32 -1.37 -6.79
N LEU A 76 4.70 -0.18 -6.92
CA LEU A 76 3.43 0.18 -6.27
C LEU A 76 2.27 0.29 -7.26
N ALA A 77 2.54 0.40 -8.56
CA ALA A 77 1.51 0.48 -9.60
C ALA A 77 0.62 -0.77 -9.57
N ALA A 78 -0.68 -0.57 -9.50
CA ALA A 78 -1.67 -1.64 -9.56
C ALA A 78 -3.09 -1.08 -9.81
N ALA A 79 -3.92 -1.83 -10.52
CA ALA A 79 -5.38 -1.71 -10.43
C ALA A 79 -5.84 -2.20 -9.05
N VAL A 80 -6.87 -1.56 -8.49
CA VAL A 80 -7.39 -1.86 -7.14
C VAL A 80 -8.46 -2.95 -7.15
N SER A 81 -8.80 -3.47 -5.96
CA SER A 81 -9.68 -4.63 -5.80
C SER A 81 -11.02 -4.51 -6.52
N GLY A 82 -11.73 -3.38 -6.41
CA GLY A 82 -13.01 -3.20 -7.06
C GLY A 82 -12.92 -3.06 -8.59
N GLU A 83 -11.81 -2.56 -9.12
CA GLU A 83 -11.57 -2.51 -10.57
C GLU A 83 -11.30 -3.91 -11.12
N CYS A 84 -10.47 -4.68 -10.43
CA CYS A 84 -10.13 -6.04 -10.83
C CYS A 84 -11.33 -7.00 -10.75
N GLU A 85 -12.23 -6.78 -9.80
CA GLU A 85 -13.44 -7.58 -9.64
C GLU A 85 -14.51 -7.21 -10.69
N ALA A 86 -14.60 -5.93 -11.06
CA ALA A 86 -15.50 -5.47 -12.11
C ALA A 86 -15.03 -5.89 -13.52
N ASP A 87 -13.71 -5.96 -13.74
CA ASP A 87 -13.11 -6.33 -15.04
C ASP A 87 -11.78 -7.07 -14.79
N ILE A 88 -11.81 -8.39 -14.96
CA ILE A 88 -10.64 -9.25 -14.77
C ILE A 88 -9.49 -8.90 -15.72
N ASP A 89 -9.79 -8.49 -16.96
CA ASP A 89 -8.77 -8.17 -17.97
C ASP A 89 -8.02 -6.89 -17.63
N VAL A 90 -8.70 -5.90 -17.04
CA VAL A 90 -8.06 -4.69 -16.48
C VAL A 90 -7.05 -5.11 -15.40
N GLY A 91 -7.46 -5.97 -14.48
CA GLY A 91 -6.60 -6.48 -13.43
C GLY A 91 -5.42 -7.28 -13.97
N LEU A 92 -5.63 -8.20 -14.90
CA LEU A 92 -4.56 -9.02 -15.50
C LEU A 92 -3.53 -8.12 -16.19
N ARG A 93 -3.95 -7.18 -17.03
CA ARG A 93 -3.03 -6.25 -17.72
C ARG A 93 -2.26 -5.38 -16.75
N ALA A 94 -2.96 -4.71 -15.82
CA ALA A 94 -2.34 -3.73 -14.93
C ALA A 94 -1.49 -4.35 -13.82
N ASN A 95 -1.88 -5.51 -13.29
CA ASN A 95 -1.19 -6.14 -12.17
C ASN A 95 -0.22 -7.23 -12.62
N LEU A 96 -0.68 -8.20 -13.41
CA LEU A 96 0.13 -9.37 -13.75
C LEU A 96 1.08 -9.09 -14.92
N ASP A 97 0.55 -8.67 -16.07
CA ASP A 97 1.38 -8.48 -17.28
C ASP A 97 2.40 -7.37 -17.07
N THR A 98 2.01 -6.28 -16.42
CA THR A 98 2.91 -5.18 -16.09
C THR A 98 4.01 -5.60 -15.11
N THR A 99 3.69 -6.40 -14.08
CA THR A 99 4.71 -6.96 -13.17
C THR A 99 5.66 -7.88 -13.92
N ARG A 100 5.15 -8.73 -14.81
CA ARG A 100 5.99 -9.62 -15.63
C ARG A 100 6.92 -8.82 -16.55
N ALA A 101 6.40 -7.80 -17.25
CA ALA A 101 7.22 -6.95 -18.09
C ALA A 101 8.32 -6.23 -17.30
N LEU A 102 8.01 -5.74 -16.09
CA LEU A 102 9.00 -5.14 -15.19
C LEU A 102 10.09 -6.14 -14.78
N LEU A 103 9.73 -7.37 -14.44
CA LEU A 103 10.68 -8.42 -14.08
C LEU A 103 11.58 -8.81 -15.27
N ASP A 104 11.02 -8.87 -16.49
CA ASP A 104 11.80 -9.13 -17.71
C ASP A 104 12.77 -7.99 -17.99
N ALA A 105 12.36 -6.74 -17.78
CA ALA A 105 13.24 -5.58 -17.88
C ALA A 105 14.35 -5.60 -16.81
N CYS A 106 14.04 -6.00 -15.57
CA CYS A 106 15.05 -6.20 -14.52
C CYS A 106 16.08 -7.27 -14.91
N ARG A 107 15.63 -8.40 -15.48
CA ARG A 107 16.51 -9.49 -15.95
C ARG A 107 17.47 -9.05 -17.04
N ALA A 108 17.10 -8.06 -17.84
CA ALA A 108 17.94 -7.52 -18.92
C ALA A 108 19.06 -6.60 -18.41
N LEU A 109 19.02 -6.16 -17.15
CA LEU A 109 20.06 -5.33 -16.56
C LEU A 109 21.34 -6.15 -16.27
N GLN A 110 22.49 -5.49 -16.35
CA GLN A 110 23.78 -6.12 -16.03
C GLN A 110 23.91 -6.50 -14.54
N GLN A 111 23.30 -5.73 -13.66
CA GLN A 111 23.27 -5.98 -12.24
C GLN A 111 21.82 -6.16 -11.77
N PRO A 112 21.51 -7.23 -11.01
CA PRO A 112 20.19 -7.46 -10.47
C PRO A 112 19.75 -6.29 -9.56
N PRO A 113 18.67 -5.57 -9.87
CA PRO A 113 18.21 -4.49 -9.01
C PRO A 113 17.53 -5.07 -7.76
N ARG A 114 17.52 -4.29 -6.68
CA ARG A 114 16.66 -4.59 -5.54
C ARG A 114 15.24 -4.14 -5.86
N LEU A 115 14.28 -5.06 -5.73
CA LEU A 115 12.87 -4.81 -6.03
C LEU A 115 12.00 -5.04 -4.80
N VAL A 116 11.27 -4.01 -4.36
CA VAL A 116 10.24 -4.11 -3.33
C VAL A 116 8.87 -4.02 -4.00
N PHE A 117 8.08 -5.06 -3.81
CA PHE A 117 6.73 -5.16 -4.35
C PHE A 117 5.68 -4.98 -3.26
N SER A 118 4.74 -4.06 -3.48
CA SER A 118 3.58 -3.91 -2.63
C SER A 118 2.54 -4.99 -2.94
N SER A 119 2.61 -6.10 -2.20
CA SER A 119 1.54 -7.09 -2.15
C SER A 119 0.46 -6.64 -1.16
N SER A 120 -0.49 -7.49 -0.83
CA SER A 120 -1.68 -7.15 -0.05
C SER A 120 -2.11 -8.30 0.86
N LEU A 121 -2.80 -7.97 1.95
CA LEU A 121 -3.53 -8.94 2.77
C LEU A 121 -4.57 -9.72 1.95
N ALA A 122 -5.04 -9.17 0.83
CA ALA A 122 -6.05 -9.79 -0.05
C ALA A 122 -5.58 -11.09 -0.72
N VAL A 123 -4.29 -11.45 -0.61
CA VAL A 123 -3.79 -12.78 -1.03
C VAL A 123 -4.32 -13.91 -0.16
N PHE A 124 -4.87 -13.60 1.02
CA PHE A 124 -5.42 -14.58 1.94
C PHE A 124 -6.95 -14.63 1.87
N GLY A 125 -7.52 -15.84 2.00
CA GLY A 125 -8.89 -16.03 2.45
C GLY A 125 -8.91 -16.06 3.97
N GLY A 126 -9.93 -15.45 4.58
CA GLY A 126 -10.15 -15.50 6.02
C GLY A 126 -10.79 -16.81 6.49
N ALA A 127 -11.16 -16.85 7.78
CA ALA A 127 -11.77 -18.03 8.42
C ALA A 127 -13.03 -18.54 7.70
N LEU A 128 -13.80 -17.68 7.05
CA LEU A 128 -14.96 -18.04 6.24
C LEU A 128 -14.62 -19.03 5.10
N TYR A 129 -13.38 -19.07 4.66
CA TYR A 129 -12.89 -19.93 3.58
C TYR A 129 -11.91 -21.01 4.07
N GLY A 130 -11.99 -21.36 5.36
CA GLY A 130 -11.14 -22.40 5.96
C GLY A 130 -9.71 -21.95 6.24
N GLY A 131 -9.43 -20.65 6.20
CA GLY A 131 -8.15 -20.09 6.66
C GLY A 131 -8.04 -20.13 8.18
N PRO A 132 -6.80 -20.07 8.73
CA PRO A 132 -6.60 -20.00 10.18
C PRO A 132 -7.05 -18.64 10.73
N ASP A 133 -7.38 -18.59 12.03
CA ASP A 133 -7.76 -17.36 12.71
C ASP A 133 -6.62 -16.32 12.71
N VAL A 134 -5.37 -16.76 12.82
CA VAL A 134 -4.18 -15.92 12.80
C VAL A 134 -3.32 -16.26 11.60
N ILE A 135 -3.05 -15.27 10.77
CA ILE A 135 -2.26 -15.40 9.54
C ILE A 135 -0.79 -15.13 9.84
N ALA A 136 0.07 -16.06 9.49
CA ALA A 136 1.53 -15.91 9.49
C ALA A 136 2.09 -15.78 8.05
N ASP A 137 3.37 -15.44 7.91
CA ASP A 137 4.03 -15.31 6.60
C ASP A 137 3.97 -16.60 5.76
N ASN A 138 4.00 -17.76 6.42
CA ASN A 138 3.95 -19.10 5.82
C ASN A 138 2.53 -19.68 5.71
N THR A 139 1.50 -18.94 6.11
CA THR A 139 0.11 -19.33 5.84
C THR A 139 -0.09 -19.43 4.34
N LEU A 140 -0.71 -20.54 3.88
CA LEU A 140 -1.01 -20.74 2.46
C LEU A 140 -1.96 -19.66 1.96
N PRO A 141 -1.57 -18.83 0.98
CA PRO A 141 -2.47 -17.89 0.35
C PRO A 141 -3.62 -18.59 -0.36
N MET A 142 -4.85 -18.13 -0.09
CA MET A 142 -6.08 -18.61 -0.72
C MET A 142 -6.95 -17.40 -1.10
N PRO A 143 -6.54 -16.62 -2.11
CA PRO A 143 -7.26 -15.40 -2.47
C PRO A 143 -8.70 -15.71 -2.93
N GLN A 144 -9.63 -14.85 -2.53
CA GLN A 144 -11.06 -14.98 -2.82
C GLN A 144 -11.57 -13.89 -3.77
N ASN A 145 -10.67 -13.15 -4.41
CA ASN A 145 -10.97 -12.13 -5.39
C ASN A 145 -9.86 -12.00 -6.43
N SER A 146 -10.18 -11.42 -7.59
CA SER A 146 -9.26 -11.27 -8.73
C SER A 146 -7.99 -10.51 -8.36
N TYR A 147 -8.09 -9.43 -7.60
CA TYR A 147 -6.95 -8.64 -7.14
C TYR A 147 -5.98 -9.44 -6.28
N GLY A 148 -6.49 -10.15 -5.27
CA GLY A 148 -5.67 -11.01 -4.41
C GLY A 148 -4.97 -12.12 -5.17
N THR A 149 -5.68 -12.76 -6.14
CA THR A 149 -5.12 -13.77 -7.04
C THR A 149 -3.96 -13.20 -7.84
N GLN A 150 -4.13 -12.04 -8.48
CA GLN A 150 -3.09 -11.39 -9.28
C GLN A 150 -1.88 -11.01 -8.42
N LYS A 151 -2.10 -10.44 -7.22
CA LYS A 151 -1.01 -10.12 -6.29
C LYS A 151 -0.23 -11.37 -5.86
N PHE A 152 -0.94 -12.48 -5.57
CA PHE A 152 -0.28 -13.74 -5.21
C PHE A 152 0.53 -14.34 -6.36
N ILE A 153 0.03 -14.33 -7.58
CA ILE A 153 0.79 -14.76 -8.76
C ILE A 153 2.07 -13.92 -8.91
N CYS A 154 1.98 -12.60 -8.72
CA CYS A 154 3.14 -11.71 -8.76
C CYS A 154 4.16 -12.02 -7.66
N GLU A 155 3.72 -12.35 -6.43
CA GLU A 155 4.63 -12.82 -5.37
C GLU A 155 5.45 -14.04 -5.82
N GLN A 156 4.80 -15.02 -6.48
CA GLN A 156 5.46 -16.23 -6.95
C GLN A 156 6.44 -15.94 -8.10
N LEU A 157 6.08 -15.08 -9.04
CA LEU A 157 7.00 -14.65 -10.10
C LEU A 157 8.24 -13.95 -9.52
N ILE A 158 8.05 -13.01 -8.59
CA ILE A 158 9.16 -12.31 -7.93
C ILE A 158 10.05 -13.29 -7.16
N ALA A 159 9.44 -14.25 -6.46
CA ALA A 159 10.18 -15.29 -5.74
C ALA A 159 11.04 -16.17 -6.69
N ASP A 160 10.51 -16.52 -7.87
CA ASP A 160 11.27 -17.32 -8.84
C ASP A 160 12.38 -16.51 -9.52
N TYR A 161 12.11 -15.26 -9.92
CA TYR A 161 13.13 -14.36 -10.47
C TYR A 161 14.24 -14.08 -9.44
N THR A 162 13.90 -14.01 -8.14
CA THR A 162 14.88 -13.89 -7.05
C THR A 162 15.71 -15.17 -6.91
N ARG A 163 15.08 -16.34 -6.99
CA ARG A 163 15.77 -17.64 -6.96
C ARG A 163 16.76 -17.79 -8.12
N LYS A 164 16.38 -17.27 -9.30
CA LYS A 164 17.23 -17.25 -10.51
C LYS A 164 18.34 -16.19 -10.47
N GLY A 165 18.31 -15.29 -9.49
CA GLY A 165 19.31 -14.21 -9.36
C GLY A 165 19.08 -13.04 -10.29
N TYR A 166 17.91 -12.90 -10.88
CA TYR A 166 17.58 -11.80 -11.79
C TYR A 166 17.19 -10.51 -11.06
N VAL A 167 16.71 -10.64 -9.81
CA VAL A 167 16.39 -9.53 -8.91
C VAL A 167 16.72 -9.89 -7.45
N ASP A 168 16.92 -8.91 -6.57
CA ASP A 168 16.81 -9.06 -5.12
C ASP A 168 15.38 -8.66 -4.73
N GLY A 169 14.43 -9.57 -4.97
CA GLY A 169 13.00 -9.31 -4.85
C GLY A 169 12.46 -9.52 -3.45
N ARG A 170 11.56 -8.62 -3.02
CA ARG A 170 10.95 -8.59 -1.69
C ARG A 170 9.50 -8.21 -1.80
N SER A 171 8.61 -9.17 -1.57
CA SER A 171 7.17 -8.93 -1.55
C SER A 171 6.72 -8.59 -0.13
N VAL A 172 6.06 -7.46 0.04
CA VAL A 172 5.53 -6.98 1.33
C VAL A 172 4.01 -6.93 1.24
N ARG A 173 3.33 -7.75 2.04
CA ARG A 173 1.87 -7.77 2.13
C ARG A 173 1.42 -6.65 3.04
N LEU A 174 0.85 -5.62 2.45
CA LEU A 174 0.38 -4.45 3.17
C LEU A 174 -0.97 -4.72 3.84
N PRO A 175 -1.15 -4.28 5.11
CA PRO A 175 -2.47 -4.05 5.68
C PRO A 175 -3.26 -3.03 4.86
N THR A 176 -4.55 -2.86 5.11
CA THR A 176 -5.29 -1.72 4.55
C THR A 176 -4.68 -0.42 5.04
N VAL A 177 -4.20 0.40 4.12
CA VAL A 177 -3.60 1.70 4.45
C VAL A 177 -4.73 2.71 4.67
N THR A 178 -4.81 3.25 5.89
CA THR A 178 -5.82 4.24 6.33
C THR A 178 -5.19 5.22 7.34
N VAL A 179 -5.52 6.51 7.39
CA VAL A 179 -6.55 7.24 6.63
C VAL A 179 -5.90 7.80 5.38
N ARG A 180 -6.49 7.52 4.21
CA ARG A 180 -6.03 8.10 2.94
C ARG A 180 -6.72 9.43 2.70
N PRO A 181 -5.99 10.51 2.34
CA PRO A 181 -6.59 11.78 1.96
C PRO A 181 -7.24 11.70 0.57
N GLY A 182 -7.94 12.76 0.20
CA GLY A 182 -8.53 12.91 -1.12
C GLY A 182 -9.86 12.17 -1.30
N LYS A 183 -10.29 12.05 -2.55
CA LYS A 183 -11.57 11.42 -2.88
C LYS A 183 -11.52 9.90 -2.72
N PRO A 184 -12.63 9.25 -2.36
CA PRO A 184 -12.76 7.79 -2.36
C PRO A 184 -12.34 7.20 -3.71
N ASN A 185 -11.66 6.05 -3.68
CA ASN A 185 -11.38 5.24 -4.87
C ASN A 185 -12.30 3.99 -4.88
N LYS A 186 -12.21 3.19 -5.94
CA LYS A 186 -13.01 1.97 -6.11
C LYS A 186 -12.53 0.77 -5.28
N ALA A 187 -11.63 0.94 -4.29
CA ALA A 187 -11.24 -0.14 -3.42
C ALA A 187 -12.36 -0.47 -2.42
N ALA A 188 -12.69 -1.75 -2.24
CA ALA A 188 -13.69 -2.18 -1.25
C ALA A 188 -13.34 -1.72 0.18
N SER A 189 -12.04 -1.60 0.50
CA SER A 189 -11.55 -1.05 1.78
C SER A 189 -11.61 0.48 1.89
N GLY A 190 -12.08 1.18 0.87
CA GLY A 190 -12.10 2.65 0.81
C GLY A 190 -12.86 3.31 1.96
N PHE A 191 -13.93 2.66 2.42
CA PHE A 191 -14.76 3.13 3.53
C PHE A 191 -13.97 3.29 4.84
N MET A 192 -12.94 2.47 5.09
CA MET A 192 -12.13 2.55 6.32
C MET A 192 -11.41 3.91 6.45
N SER A 193 -11.12 4.55 5.33
CA SER A 193 -10.66 5.95 5.34
C SER A 193 -11.82 6.93 5.39
N GLY A 194 -12.92 6.63 4.68
CA GLY A 194 -14.11 7.47 4.60
C GLY A 194 -14.76 7.75 5.94
N ILE A 195 -15.02 6.71 6.75
CA ILE A 195 -15.65 6.83 8.06
C ILE A 195 -14.84 7.65 9.08
N ILE A 196 -13.61 8.00 8.77
CA ILE A 196 -12.75 8.89 9.58
C ILE A 196 -12.59 10.25 8.90
N ARG A 197 -12.23 10.24 7.62
CA ARG A 197 -11.87 11.45 6.85
C ARG A 197 -13.05 12.39 6.68
N GLU A 198 -14.20 11.88 6.18
CA GLU A 198 -15.38 12.68 5.89
C GLU A 198 -15.96 13.34 7.15
N PRO A 199 -16.20 12.61 8.28
CA PRO A 199 -16.66 13.23 9.51
C PRO A 199 -15.71 14.31 10.06
N LEU A 200 -14.40 14.06 9.99
CA LEU A 200 -13.39 15.05 10.36
C LEU A 200 -13.44 16.30 9.47
N ALA A 201 -13.86 16.16 8.22
CA ALA A 201 -14.10 17.29 7.30
C ALA A 201 -15.51 17.91 7.42
N GLY A 202 -16.33 17.47 8.40
CA GLY A 202 -17.69 17.96 8.61
C GLY A 202 -18.74 17.36 7.66
N MET A 203 -18.38 16.31 6.91
CA MET A 203 -19.27 15.60 5.99
C MET A 203 -19.82 14.31 6.62
N ASP A 204 -20.96 13.85 6.13
CA ASP A 204 -21.51 12.55 6.50
C ASP A 204 -20.78 11.44 5.76
N ALA A 205 -20.74 10.25 6.37
CA ALA A 205 -20.10 9.07 5.82
C ALA A 205 -20.97 7.82 6.01
N VAL A 206 -20.84 6.87 5.10
CA VAL A 206 -21.50 5.56 5.21
C VAL A 206 -20.48 4.51 5.60
N CYS A 207 -20.82 3.70 6.60
CA CYS A 207 -20.12 2.47 6.95
C CYS A 207 -20.88 1.29 6.32
N PRO A 208 -20.31 0.64 5.27
CA PRO A 208 -21.04 -0.37 4.50
C PRO A 208 -20.93 -1.78 5.09
N VAL A 209 -20.41 -1.93 6.29
CA VAL A 209 -20.19 -3.23 6.94
C VAL A 209 -20.67 -3.20 8.38
N ASP A 210 -20.89 -4.39 8.96
CA ASP A 210 -21.18 -4.52 10.40
C ASP A 210 -20.06 -3.95 11.25
N LEU A 211 -20.42 -3.30 12.36
CA LEU A 211 -19.46 -2.69 13.30
C LEU A 211 -18.54 -3.72 13.97
N GLN A 212 -18.93 -4.99 14.04
CA GLN A 212 -18.12 -6.07 14.58
C GLN A 212 -17.12 -6.63 13.54
N THR A 213 -17.19 -6.19 12.29
CA THR A 213 -16.23 -6.58 11.26
C THR A 213 -14.81 -6.23 11.70
N GLY A 214 -13.96 -7.27 11.79
CA GLY A 214 -12.54 -7.12 12.07
C GLY A 214 -11.77 -6.69 10.82
N VAL A 215 -10.84 -5.76 10.98
CA VAL A 215 -10.00 -5.26 9.88
C VAL A 215 -8.54 -5.16 10.32
N TRP A 216 -7.62 -5.39 9.38
CA TRP A 216 -6.19 -5.23 9.60
C TRP A 216 -5.69 -4.01 8.84
N ILE A 217 -5.25 -3.00 9.58
CA ILE A 217 -4.98 -1.66 9.05
C ILE A 217 -3.58 -1.18 9.43
N THR A 218 -3.08 -0.22 8.66
CA THR A 218 -1.85 0.52 8.99
C THR A 218 -1.97 1.97 8.54
N SER A 219 -1.11 2.86 9.07
CA SER A 219 -1.07 4.23 8.58
C SER A 219 -0.16 4.37 7.35
N PRO A 220 -0.30 5.44 6.57
CA PRO A 220 0.58 5.74 5.45
C PRO A 220 2.06 5.82 5.85
N ARG A 221 2.36 6.39 7.00
CA ARG A 221 3.73 6.50 7.52
C ARG A 221 4.34 5.13 7.79
N TYR A 222 3.62 4.23 8.45
CA TYR A 222 4.11 2.88 8.73
C TYR A 222 4.21 2.03 7.47
N ALA A 223 3.29 2.19 6.50
CA ALA A 223 3.38 1.53 5.21
C ALA A 223 4.66 1.94 4.45
N VAL A 224 4.94 3.23 4.36
CA VAL A 224 6.14 3.76 3.70
C VAL A 224 7.42 3.34 4.43
N ALA A 225 7.44 3.47 5.76
CA ALA A 225 8.57 3.05 6.57
C ALA A 225 8.87 1.54 6.40
N GLY A 226 7.83 0.71 6.33
CA GLY A 226 7.97 -0.72 6.09
C GLY A 226 8.51 -1.06 4.71
N LEU A 227 8.09 -0.36 3.66
CA LEU A 227 8.64 -0.52 2.31
C LEU A 227 10.13 -0.14 2.25
N ILE A 228 10.51 0.98 2.88
CA ILE A 228 11.90 1.43 2.97
C ILE A 228 12.73 0.42 3.77
N ALA A 229 12.25 -0.01 4.94
CA ALA A 229 12.94 -1.01 5.76
C ALA A 229 13.11 -2.35 5.02
N ALA A 230 12.11 -2.77 4.25
CA ALA A 230 12.23 -3.94 3.38
C ALA A 230 13.32 -3.73 2.32
N TYR A 231 13.43 -2.55 1.73
CA TYR A 231 14.48 -2.21 0.77
C TYR A 231 15.87 -2.19 1.43
N GLU A 232 16.01 -1.59 2.59
CA GLU A 232 17.28 -1.39 3.28
C GLU A 232 17.81 -2.67 3.97
N THR A 233 16.92 -3.61 4.33
CA THR A 233 17.31 -4.87 4.98
C THR A 233 18.32 -5.64 4.11
N PRO A 234 19.48 -6.06 4.61
CA PRO A 234 20.41 -6.92 3.88
C PRO A 234 19.75 -8.22 3.44
N ARG A 235 20.17 -8.75 2.28
CA ARG A 235 19.59 -9.98 1.69
C ARG A 235 19.66 -11.17 2.66
N GLU A 236 20.75 -11.31 3.38
CA GLU A 236 20.98 -12.39 4.34
C GLU A 236 20.00 -12.30 5.52
N ARG A 237 19.67 -11.08 5.95
CA ARG A 237 18.71 -10.83 7.03
C ARG A 237 17.26 -10.95 6.57
N TRP A 238 16.97 -10.60 5.31
CA TRP A 238 15.64 -10.80 4.75
C TRP A 238 15.20 -12.27 4.81
N GLY A 239 16.16 -13.17 4.64
CA GLY A 239 16.05 -14.57 5.06
C GLY A 239 15.13 -15.44 4.24
N GLY A 240 14.87 -15.13 2.98
CA GLY A 240 14.07 -16.01 2.13
C GLY A 240 13.31 -15.28 1.04
N ARG A 241 12.52 -16.06 0.28
CA ARG A 241 11.74 -15.58 -0.87
C ARG A 241 10.26 -15.45 -0.54
N THR A 242 9.83 -15.91 0.63
CA THR A 242 8.45 -15.81 1.08
C THR A 242 8.08 -14.35 1.31
N ALA A 243 6.92 -13.96 0.84
CA ALA A 243 6.38 -12.63 1.11
C ALA A 243 6.22 -12.42 2.62
N MET A 244 6.36 -11.18 3.06
CA MET A 244 6.31 -10.79 4.46
C MET A 244 5.06 -9.98 4.76
N ASN A 245 4.36 -10.33 5.82
CA ASN A 245 3.24 -9.53 6.33
C ASN A 245 3.79 -8.30 7.05
N LEU A 246 3.44 -7.09 6.60
CA LEU A 246 3.85 -5.86 7.26
C LEU A 246 3.07 -5.71 8.59
N PRO A 247 3.71 -5.27 9.69
CA PRO A 247 2.99 -5.02 10.94
C PRO A 247 1.86 -3.99 10.77
N GLY A 248 0.69 -4.33 11.30
CA GLY A 248 -0.50 -3.51 11.30
C GLY A 248 -1.24 -3.60 12.63
N LEU A 249 -2.37 -2.95 12.72
CA LEU A 249 -3.31 -2.97 13.82
C LEU A 249 -4.52 -3.82 13.44
N SER A 250 -4.79 -4.86 14.24
CA SER A 250 -6.06 -5.60 14.20
C SER A 250 -7.08 -4.86 15.04
N VAL A 251 -8.18 -4.44 14.45
CA VAL A 251 -9.19 -3.61 15.10
C VAL A 251 -10.57 -3.89 14.52
N ARG A 252 -11.63 -3.73 15.33
CA ARG A 252 -13.01 -3.76 14.84
C ARG A 252 -13.44 -2.39 14.35
N VAL A 253 -14.36 -2.33 13.40
CA VAL A 253 -14.91 -1.06 12.89
C VAL A 253 -15.52 -0.23 14.03
N ALA A 254 -16.19 -0.86 15.00
CA ALA A 254 -16.68 -0.18 16.20
C ALA A 254 -15.57 0.56 16.96
N GLU A 255 -14.38 -0.04 17.09
CA GLU A 255 -13.24 0.56 17.77
C GLU A 255 -12.65 1.73 16.97
N MET A 256 -12.71 1.68 15.63
CA MET A 256 -12.33 2.81 14.78
C MET A 256 -13.24 4.02 15.03
N LEU A 257 -14.57 3.80 15.11
CA LEU A 257 -15.54 4.87 15.41
C LEU A 257 -15.40 5.39 16.83
N ALA A 258 -15.12 4.51 17.80
CA ALA A 258 -14.85 4.94 19.17
C ALA A 258 -13.58 5.82 19.26
N ALA A 259 -12.54 5.51 18.48
CA ALA A 259 -11.35 6.37 18.37
C ALA A 259 -11.68 7.72 17.73
N LEU A 260 -12.48 7.74 16.64
CA LEU A 260 -12.97 8.98 16.06
C LEU A 260 -13.71 9.85 17.09
N GLN A 261 -14.59 9.22 17.88
CA GLN A 261 -15.32 9.92 18.95
C GLN A 261 -14.40 10.51 20.02
N ARG A 262 -13.34 9.79 20.42
CA ARG A 262 -12.33 10.33 21.37
C ARG A 262 -11.59 11.53 20.80
N HIS A 263 -11.27 11.51 19.52
CA HIS A 263 -10.49 12.58 18.87
C HIS A 263 -11.31 13.82 18.52
N ALA A 264 -12.58 13.64 18.12
CA ALA A 264 -13.37 14.71 17.52
C ALA A 264 -14.74 14.95 18.21
N GLY A 265 -15.08 14.14 19.20
CA GLY A 265 -16.35 14.24 19.94
C GLY A 265 -17.52 13.48 19.30
N ALA A 266 -18.54 13.24 20.09
CA ALA A 266 -19.73 12.49 19.69
C ALA A 266 -20.47 13.10 18.47
N PRO A 267 -20.63 14.43 18.32
CA PRO A 267 -21.31 15.00 17.15
C PRO A 267 -20.61 14.69 15.82
N VAL A 268 -19.26 14.55 15.82
CA VAL A 268 -18.50 14.18 14.64
C VAL A 268 -18.66 12.69 14.33
N ALA A 269 -18.54 11.83 15.34
CA ALA A 269 -18.72 10.39 15.15
C ALA A 269 -20.14 10.03 14.70
N ALA A 270 -21.18 10.78 15.13
CA ALA A 270 -22.56 10.60 14.73
C ALA A 270 -22.85 10.89 13.24
N ARG A 271 -21.89 11.47 12.51
CA ARG A 271 -21.99 11.63 11.06
C ARG A 271 -21.78 10.32 10.29
N VAL A 272 -21.35 9.25 10.94
CA VAL A 272 -21.18 7.94 10.31
C VAL A 272 -22.48 7.16 10.47
N GLN A 273 -23.11 6.83 9.36
CA GLN A 273 -24.32 6.00 9.32
C GLN A 273 -23.93 4.58 8.87
N VAL A 274 -24.54 3.58 9.47
CA VAL A 274 -24.30 2.17 9.10
C VAL A 274 -25.39 1.77 8.11
N GLU A 275 -24.96 1.53 6.87
CA GLU A 275 -25.84 1.07 5.78
C GLU A 275 -25.12 -0.07 5.07
N ILE A 276 -25.50 -1.32 5.35
CA ILE A 276 -24.80 -2.51 4.86
C ILE A 276 -24.90 -2.60 3.34
N ASP A 277 -23.72 -2.64 2.69
CA ASP A 277 -23.57 -3.02 1.29
C ASP A 277 -23.09 -4.47 1.25
N GLU A 278 -23.91 -5.37 0.72
CA GLU A 278 -23.64 -6.80 0.74
C GLU A 278 -22.39 -7.18 -0.07
N VAL A 279 -22.10 -6.47 -1.15
CA VAL A 279 -20.92 -6.72 -1.98
C VAL A 279 -19.64 -6.33 -1.23
N ILE A 280 -19.62 -5.11 -0.67
CA ILE A 280 -18.47 -4.64 0.12
C ILE A 280 -18.30 -5.50 1.37
N SER A 281 -19.40 -5.80 2.07
CA SER A 281 -19.39 -6.61 3.29
C SER A 281 -18.86 -8.03 3.03
N SER A 282 -19.26 -8.66 1.93
CA SER A 282 -18.76 -9.97 1.53
C SER A 282 -17.26 -9.96 1.22
N ILE A 283 -16.79 -8.96 0.45
CA ILE A 283 -15.37 -8.83 0.10
C ILE A 283 -14.52 -8.62 1.36
N VAL A 284 -14.91 -7.65 2.21
CA VAL A 284 -14.13 -7.28 3.40
C VAL A 284 -14.22 -8.35 4.48
N GLY A 285 -15.40 -8.91 4.70
CA GLY A 285 -15.61 -10.02 5.66
C GLY A 285 -14.88 -11.29 5.28
N GLY A 286 -14.54 -11.45 3.99
CA GLY A 286 -13.70 -12.54 3.49
C GLY A 286 -12.21 -12.38 3.77
N TRP A 287 -11.75 -11.22 4.23
CA TRP A 287 -10.35 -10.99 4.55
C TRP A 287 -10.02 -11.36 6.01
N PRO A 288 -8.83 -11.92 6.26
CA PRO A 288 -8.36 -12.11 7.62
C PRO A 288 -8.01 -10.75 8.25
N TRP A 289 -8.14 -10.68 9.57
CA TRP A 289 -7.88 -9.45 10.32
C TRP A 289 -6.90 -9.62 11.48
N GLN A 290 -6.47 -10.85 11.79
CA GLN A 290 -5.46 -11.14 12.81
C GLN A 290 -4.20 -11.72 12.17
N PHE A 291 -3.05 -11.11 12.46
CA PHE A 291 -1.78 -11.44 11.83
C PHE A 291 -0.66 -11.63 12.84
N ASP A 292 0.12 -12.69 12.68
CA ASP A 292 1.44 -12.80 13.27
C ASP A 292 2.46 -12.12 12.33
N THR A 293 3.16 -11.13 12.86
CA THR A 293 4.20 -10.38 12.15
C THR A 293 5.55 -10.47 12.85
N ALA A 294 5.81 -11.58 13.56
CA ALA A 294 7.04 -11.78 14.34
C ALA A 294 8.31 -11.61 13.47
N ARG A 295 8.31 -12.14 12.24
CA ARG A 295 9.43 -11.99 11.30
C ARG A 295 9.70 -10.52 10.96
N ALA A 296 8.69 -9.75 10.64
CA ALA A 296 8.84 -8.33 10.34
C ALA A 296 9.34 -7.54 11.56
N ARG A 297 8.82 -7.83 12.75
CA ARG A 297 9.27 -7.22 14.01
C ARG A 297 10.73 -7.55 14.32
N ALA A 298 11.17 -8.78 14.08
CA ALA A 298 12.57 -9.20 14.23
C ALA A 298 13.54 -8.46 13.28
N LEU A 299 13.02 -7.96 12.16
CA LEU A 299 13.76 -7.08 11.24
C LEU A 299 13.70 -5.60 11.63
N GLY A 300 13.02 -5.25 12.72
CA GLY A 300 12.88 -3.88 13.21
C GLY A 300 11.69 -3.10 12.62
N LEU A 301 10.81 -3.78 11.88
CA LEU A 301 9.59 -3.14 11.38
C LEU A 301 8.55 -3.03 12.49
N SER A 302 7.79 -1.94 12.48
CA SER A 302 6.73 -1.69 13.44
C SER A 302 5.43 -1.28 12.75
N GLY A 303 4.33 -1.32 13.47
CA GLY A 303 3.01 -0.84 13.05
C GLY A 303 2.43 0.11 14.07
N PRO A 304 1.26 0.72 13.78
CA PRO A 304 0.56 1.58 14.73
C PRO A 304 0.15 0.76 15.98
N ALA A 305 0.23 1.38 17.15
CA ALA A 305 -0.15 0.75 18.40
C ALA A 305 -1.67 0.85 18.67
N ALA A 306 -2.31 1.93 18.19
CA ALA A 306 -3.73 2.19 18.36
C ALA A 306 -4.32 2.90 17.15
N MET A 307 -5.66 2.87 17.02
CA MET A 307 -6.36 3.66 15.97
C MET A 307 -6.19 5.17 16.21
N ASP A 308 -6.03 5.57 17.45
CA ASP A 308 -5.78 6.95 17.86
C ASP A 308 -4.50 7.51 17.19
N ASP A 309 -3.43 6.72 17.08
CA ASP A 309 -2.18 7.11 16.44
C ASP A 309 -2.40 7.38 14.92
N ILE A 310 -3.22 6.55 14.28
CA ILE A 310 -3.55 6.68 12.86
C ILE A 310 -4.36 7.96 12.61
N ILE A 311 -5.34 8.26 13.47
CA ILE A 311 -6.14 9.48 13.37
C ILE A 311 -5.26 10.72 13.63
N ALA A 312 -4.42 10.68 14.67
CA ALA A 312 -3.50 11.78 14.99
C ALA A 312 -2.53 12.09 13.83
N GLU A 313 -1.98 11.04 13.19
CA GLU A 313 -1.16 11.19 11.98
C GLU A 313 -1.93 11.90 10.86
N TYR A 314 -3.16 11.45 10.57
CA TYR A 314 -3.98 12.07 9.54
C TYR A 314 -4.30 13.54 9.83
N VAL A 315 -4.67 13.86 11.07
CA VAL A 315 -4.97 15.25 11.48
C VAL A 315 -3.73 16.13 11.34
N THR A 316 -2.57 15.65 11.76
CA THR A 316 -1.30 16.38 11.66
C THR A 316 -0.91 16.65 10.21
N ASP A 317 -1.01 15.62 9.35
CA ASP A 317 -0.51 15.71 7.98
C ASP A 317 -1.44 16.50 7.04
N TYR A 318 -2.76 16.51 7.31
CA TYR A 318 -3.73 17.00 6.33
C TYR A 318 -4.65 18.10 6.82
N ARG A 319 -5.00 18.18 8.10
CA ARG A 319 -5.85 19.26 8.63
C ARG A 319 -5.06 20.52 8.96
N SER A 320 -3.82 20.39 9.38
CA SER A 320 -2.93 21.54 9.60
C SER A 320 -2.65 22.30 8.30
N ALA A 321 -2.56 21.58 7.18
CA ALA A 321 -2.37 22.17 5.85
C ALA A 321 -3.63 22.89 5.32
N ALA A 322 -4.84 22.39 5.61
CA ALA A 322 -6.11 23.02 5.21
C ALA A 322 -6.39 24.32 6.00
N GLY A 323 -6.07 24.36 7.29
CA GLY A 323 -6.23 25.57 8.13
C GLY A 323 -5.30 26.73 7.76
N ALA A 324 -4.14 26.41 7.15
CA ALA A 324 -3.21 27.46 6.71
C ALA A 324 -3.65 28.15 5.40
N SER A 325 -4.48 27.48 4.58
CA SER A 325 -5.00 28.09 3.34
C SER A 325 -6.23 28.99 3.54
N ASP A 326 -7.01 28.80 4.62
CA ASP A 326 -8.19 29.62 4.93
C ASP A 326 -7.83 30.91 5.71
N SER A 327 -6.63 31.01 6.28
CA SER A 327 -6.16 32.22 6.97
C SER A 327 -5.51 33.25 6.04
N GLN A 328 -5.46 32.98 4.72
CA GLN A 328 -4.94 33.90 3.69
C GLN A 328 -5.99 34.32 2.65
N ARG A 329 -7.28 34.19 2.97
CA ARG A 329 -8.37 34.77 2.15
C ARG A 329 -9.06 35.90 2.86
#